data_a4acb9dd7a013495cc3c9f686cef539c
#
_entry.id   a4acb9dd7a013495cc3c9f686cef539c
#
_cell.length_a   1.000
_cell.length_b   1.000
_cell.length_c   1.000
_cell.angle_alpha   90.00
_cell.angle_beta   90.00
_cell.angle_gamma   90.00
#
_symmetry.space_group_name_H-M   'P 1'
#
loop_
_entity.id
_entity.type
_entity.pdbx_description
1 polymer ?
#
loop_
_entity_poly.entity_id
_entity_poly.type
_entity_poly.pdbx_seq_one_letter_code
_entity_poly.pdbx_strand_id
1 'polypeptide(L)'
;YVQRPGDGLLYQTKDHIRLDFGWEVVAKCFFSYRPEVAVPDIRQIKLQTGDRILLCSDGLYKSMAPDILQARMMDDKPLEEILDVYDFLCKKQGDDNYTAILIECF
;
A
#
# COMPACT_ATOMS: atom_id res chain seq x y z
N TYR A 1 3.83 1.60 0.23
CA TYR A 1 5.03 0.80 -0.05
C TYR A 1 6.01 1.64 -0.84
N VAL A 2 7.28 1.58 -0.48
CA VAL A 2 8.38 2.15 -1.26
C VAL A 2 9.41 1.07 -1.49
N GLN A 3 9.75 0.81 -2.75
CA GLN A 3 10.72 -0.21 -3.12
C GLN A 3 11.81 0.36 -4.02
N ARG A 4 13.01 -0.23 -3.93
CA ARG A 4 14.17 0.13 -4.74
C ARG A 4 14.70 -1.10 -5.48
N PRO A 5 15.04 -0.96 -6.78
CA PRO A 5 15.66 -2.06 -7.51
C PRO A 5 16.92 -2.57 -6.79
N GLY A 6 16.99 -3.89 -6.58
CA GLY A 6 18.11 -4.54 -5.90
C GLY A 6 18.07 -4.52 -4.37
N ASP A 7 17.44 -3.52 -3.76
CA ASP A 7 17.38 -3.39 -2.28
C ASP A 7 16.05 -3.88 -1.70
N GLY A 8 15.01 -4.00 -2.52
CA GLY A 8 13.70 -4.45 -2.09
C GLY A 8 12.90 -3.37 -1.37
N LEU A 9 12.12 -3.79 -0.39
CA LEU A 9 11.23 -2.91 0.36
C LEU A 9 12.01 -1.97 1.27
N LEU A 10 11.93 -0.66 0.99
CA LEU A 10 12.55 0.38 1.84
C LEU A 10 11.63 0.79 2.97
N TYR A 11 10.34 0.88 2.71
CA TYR A 11 9.35 1.33 3.67
C TYR A 11 7.95 0.84 3.34
N GLN A 12 7.21 0.56 4.39
CA GLN A 12 5.79 0.26 4.33
C GLN A 12 5.11 0.98 5.49
N THR A 13 4.03 1.69 5.23
CA THR A 13 3.25 2.31 6.30
C THR A 13 2.66 1.25 7.22
N LYS A 14 2.58 1.58 8.50
CA LYS A 14 1.91 0.73 9.49
C LYS A 14 0.43 1.05 9.49
N ASP A 15 -0.42 0.04 9.38
CA ASP A 15 -1.86 0.22 9.47
C ASP A 15 -2.27 0.70 10.87
N HIS A 16 -3.08 1.74 10.91
CA HIS A 16 -3.62 2.28 12.16
C HIS A 16 -4.92 1.57 12.50
N ILE A 17 -4.80 0.30 12.90
CA ILE A 17 -5.92 -0.57 13.26
C ILE A 17 -5.72 -1.14 14.66
N ARG A 18 -6.81 -1.55 15.28
CA ARG A 18 -6.83 -2.36 16.50
C ARG A 18 -7.90 -3.44 16.36
N LEU A 19 -7.81 -4.47 17.20
CA LEU A 19 -8.82 -5.50 17.27
C LEU A 19 -9.77 -5.19 18.44
N ASP A 20 -11.06 -5.03 18.13
CA ASP A 20 -12.14 -4.90 19.11
C ASP A 20 -13.09 -6.08 18.92
N PHE A 21 -13.21 -6.94 19.94
CA PHE A 21 -14.05 -8.16 19.88
C PHE A 21 -13.79 -9.02 18.64
N GLY A 22 -12.53 -9.11 18.21
CA GLY A 22 -12.13 -9.87 17.02
C GLY A 22 -12.30 -9.14 15.68
N TRP A 23 -12.80 -7.92 15.68
CA TRP A 23 -12.96 -7.10 14.47
C TRP A 23 -11.86 -6.06 14.35
N GLU A 24 -11.36 -5.86 13.13
CA GLU A 24 -10.44 -4.77 12.83
C GLU A 24 -11.20 -3.45 12.80
N VAL A 25 -10.73 -2.47 13.57
CA VAL A 25 -11.29 -1.12 13.57
C VAL A 25 -10.17 -0.10 13.37
N VAL A 26 -10.52 1.05 12.78
CA VAL A 26 -9.54 2.14 12.58
C VAL A 26 -9.19 2.73 13.95
N ALA A 27 -7.87 2.72 14.28
CA ALA A 27 -7.37 3.22 15.56
C ALA A 27 -6.94 4.69 15.50
N LYS A 28 -6.48 5.17 14.33
CA LYS A 28 -6.13 6.58 14.10
C LYS A 28 -6.89 7.10 12.89
N CYS A 29 -7.63 8.17 13.07
CA CYS A 29 -8.37 8.83 12.00
C CYS A 29 -8.54 10.30 12.34
N PHE A 30 -8.92 11.08 11.35
CA PHE A 30 -9.24 12.49 11.55
C PHE A 30 -10.60 12.61 12.22
N PHE A 31 -10.60 12.95 13.51
CA PHE A 31 -11.81 12.96 14.32
C PHE A 31 -11.84 14.18 15.24
N SER A 32 -12.88 15.01 15.13
CA SER A 32 -12.93 16.33 15.75
C SER A 32 -12.99 16.32 17.27
N TYR A 33 -13.53 15.26 17.88
CA TYR A 33 -13.67 15.16 19.33
C TYR A 33 -12.46 14.52 20.02
N ARG A 34 -11.57 13.94 19.25
CA ARG A 34 -10.39 13.24 19.78
C ARG A 34 -9.17 13.53 18.91
N PRO A 35 -8.64 14.76 18.98
CA PRO A 35 -7.50 15.15 18.14
C PRO A 35 -6.25 14.30 18.37
N GLU A 36 -6.10 13.66 19.51
CA GLU A 36 -4.99 12.76 19.82
C GLU A 36 -4.93 11.53 18.91
N VAL A 37 -6.05 11.09 18.34
CA VAL A 37 -6.07 9.97 17.39
C VAL A 37 -5.85 10.39 15.95
N ALA A 38 -5.77 11.70 15.68
CA ALA A 38 -5.53 12.25 14.35
C ALA A 38 -4.04 12.52 14.07
N VAL A 39 -3.13 12.19 14.99
CA VAL A 39 -1.69 12.43 14.82
C VAL A 39 -1.14 11.47 13.79
N PRO A 40 -0.61 11.96 12.65
CA PRO A 40 -0.07 11.10 11.60
C PRO A 40 1.32 10.57 11.98
N ASP A 41 1.68 9.44 11.38
CA ASP A 41 3.08 9.01 11.34
C ASP A 41 3.76 9.72 10.17
N ILE A 42 4.94 10.30 10.41
CA ILE A 42 5.68 11.07 9.40
C ILE A 42 7.02 10.38 9.15
N ARG A 43 7.33 10.15 7.87
CA ARG A 43 8.61 9.63 7.40
C ARG A 43 9.12 10.45 6.23
N GLN A 44 10.43 10.58 6.17
CA GLN A 44 11.12 11.15 5.01
C GLN A 44 12.06 10.09 4.43
N ILE A 45 11.97 9.87 3.13
CA ILE A 45 12.80 8.92 2.40
C ILE A 45 13.41 9.64 1.21
N LYS A 46 14.73 9.57 1.09
CA LYS A 46 15.42 10.11 -0.08
C LYS A 46 15.27 9.12 -1.23
N LEU A 47 14.51 9.51 -2.25
CA LEU A 47 14.26 8.67 -3.41
C LEU A 47 15.43 8.71 -4.40
N GLN A 48 15.60 7.64 -5.12
CA GLN A 48 16.56 7.48 -6.21
C GLN A 48 15.84 7.08 -7.49
N THR A 49 16.50 7.30 -8.63
CA THR A 49 15.99 6.85 -9.93
C THR A 49 15.69 5.34 -9.88
N GLY A 50 14.53 4.95 -10.37
CA GLY A 50 14.07 3.57 -10.38
C GLY A 50 13.26 3.16 -9.16
N ASP A 51 13.25 3.96 -8.10
CA ASP A 51 12.39 3.70 -6.94
C ASP A 51 10.93 3.75 -7.36
N ARG A 52 10.12 2.86 -6.80
CA ARG A 52 8.68 2.82 -7.02
C ARG A 52 7.91 2.99 -5.72
N ILE A 53 6.84 3.75 -5.79
CA ILE A 53 5.94 4.03 -4.67
C ILE A 53 4.56 3.52 -5.04
N LEU A 54 3.96 2.72 -4.16
CA LEU A 54 2.57 2.27 -4.28
C LEU A 54 1.76 2.88 -3.14
N LEU A 55 0.75 3.66 -3.52
CA LEU A 55 -0.30 4.13 -2.62
C LEU A 55 -1.55 3.32 -2.93
N CYS A 56 -2.12 2.64 -1.95
CA CYS A 56 -3.29 1.81 -2.18
C CYS A 56 -4.21 1.73 -0.96
N SER A 57 -5.47 1.41 -1.22
CA SER A 57 -6.43 1.05 -0.18
C SER A 57 -6.19 -0.39 0.31
N ASP A 58 -6.82 -0.76 1.41
CA ASP A 58 -6.70 -2.09 2.00
C ASP A 58 -7.30 -3.19 1.11
N GLY A 59 -8.31 -2.87 0.31
CA GLY A 59 -8.88 -3.81 -0.64
C GLY A 59 -7.88 -4.34 -1.66
N LEU A 60 -6.84 -3.58 -1.97
CA LEU A 60 -5.77 -4.06 -2.84
C LEU A 60 -4.82 -5.01 -2.12
N TYR A 61 -4.19 -4.57 -1.03
CA TYR A 61 -3.16 -5.42 -0.40
C TYR A 61 -3.74 -6.64 0.32
N LYS A 62 -5.01 -6.61 0.71
CA LYS A 62 -5.69 -7.80 1.29
C LYS A 62 -6.10 -8.82 0.22
N SER A 63 -6.08 -8.45 -1.04
CA SER A 63 -6.45 -9.35 -2.15
C SER A 63 -5.32 -10.24 -2.64
N MET A 64 -4.12 -10.09 -2.12
CA MET A 64 -2.96 -10.87 -2.54
C MET A 64 -1.95 -11.04 -1.41
N ALA A 65 -1.08 -12.04 -1.51
CA ALA A 65 0.00 -12.23 -0.55
C ALA A 65 1.00 -11.06 -0.64
N PRO A 66 1.59 -10.63 0.50
CA PRO A 66 2.54 -9.50 0.51
C PRO A 66 3.74 -9.68 -0.42
N ASP A 67 4.26 -10.88 -0.54
CA ASP A 67 5.37 -11.20 -1.44
C ASP A 67 4.98 -11.05 -2.92
N ILE A 68 3.76 -11.41 -3.29
CA ILE A 68 3.21 -11.23 -4.63
C ILE A 68 3.07 -9.74 -4.94
N LEU A 69 2.49 -8.97 -4.02
CA LEU A 69 2.35 -7.52 -4.18
C LEU A 69 3.70 -6.87 -4.43
N GLN A 70 4.68 -7.18 -3.60
CA GLN A 70 6.01 -6.59 -3.69
C GLN A 70 6.75 -7.02 -4.95
N ALA A 71 6.65 -8.30 -5.34
CA ALA A 71 7.29 -8.81 -6.55
C ALA A 71 6.69 -8.14 -7.81
N ARG A 72 5.36 -8.07 -7.89
CA ARG A 72 4.70 -7.46 -9.06
C ARG A 72 4.98 -5.95 -9.15
N MET A 73 5.13 -5.28 -8.02
CA MET A 73 5.45 -3.85 -7.99
C MET A 73 6.77 -3.53 -8.69
N MET A 74 7.72 -4.45 -8.70
CA MET A 74 9.06 -4.28 -9.27
C MET A 74 9.27 -5.01 -10.59
N ASP A 75 8.21 -5.57 -11.18
CA ASP A 75 8.30 -6.20 -12.49
C ASP A 75 8.84 -5.23 -13.55
N ASP A 76 9.68 -5.75 -14.44
CA ASP A 76 10.20 -4.99 -15.59
C ASP A 76 9.13 -4.87 -16.68
N LYS A 77 8.13 -4.09 -16.37
CA LYS A 77 6.97 -3.83 -17.22
C LYS A 77 6.53 -2.38 -17.08
N PRO A 78 5.80 -1.83 -18.07
CA PRO A 78 5.14 -0.54 -17.90
C PRO A 78 4.23 -0.55 -16.67
N LEU A 79 4.14 0.59 -15.96
CA LEU A 79 3.35 0.69 -14.73
C LEU A 79 1.88 0.32 -14.95
N GLU A 80 1.35 0.63 -16.11
CA GLU A 80 -0.03 0.28 -16.49
C GLU A 80 -0.27 -1.23 -16.48
N GLU A 81 0.68 -2.02 -16.99
CA GLU A 81 0.58 -3.48 -16.98
C GLU A 81 0.66 -4.05 -15.56
N ILE A 82 1.44 -3.44 -14.68
CA ILE A 82 1.50 -3.83 -13.26
C ILE A 82 0.15 -3.56 -12.61
N LEU A 83 -0.45 -2.41 -12.86
CA LEU A 83 -1.77 -2.07 -12.34
C LEU A 83 -2.86 -3.01 -12.89
N ASP A 84 -2.75 -3.44 -14.14
CA ASP A 84 -3.67 -4.43 -14.73
C ASP A 84 -3.59 -5.78 -14.01
N VAL A 85 -2.38 -6.20 -13.62
CA VAL A 85 -2.19 -7.43 -12.83
C VAL A 85 -2.85 -7.29 -11.46
N TYR A 86 -2.65 -6.16 -10.79
CA TYR A 86 -3.30 -5.90 -9.51
C TYR A 86 -4.82 -5.90 -9.63
N ASP A 87 -5.35 -5.25 -10.66
CA ASP A 87 -6.79 -5.23 -10.95
C ASP A 87 -7.35 -6.65 -11.15
N PHE A 88 -6.65 -7.47 -11.92
CA PHE A 88 -7.02 -8.87 -12.13
C PHE A 88 -7.06 -9.65 -10.81
N LEU A 89 -6.04 -9.52 -9.97
CA LEU A 89 -5.96 -10.22 -8.69
C LEU A 89 -7.07 -9.76 -7.72
N CYS A 90 -7.35 -8.46 -7.68
CA CYS A 90 -8.42 -7.91 -6.84
C CYS A 90 -9.81 -8.39 -7.30
N LYS A 91 -10.07 -8.39 -8.59
CA LYS A 91 -11.34 -8.87 -9.16
C LYS A 91 -11.55 -10.36 -8.88
N LYS A 92 -10.48 -11.14 -8.90
CA LYS A 92 -10.55 -12.57 -8.60
C LYS A 92 -10.99 -12.84 -7.15
N GLN A 93 -10.57 -11.99 -6.21
CA GLN A 93 -10.98 -12.11 -4.80
C GLN A 93 -12.40 -11.57 -4.56
N GLY A 94 -12.73 -10.42 -5.14
CA GLY A 94 -14.07 -9.86 -5.10
C GLY A 94 -14.54 -9.35 -3.73
N ASP A 95 -13.64 -9.15 -2.78
CA ASP A 95 -14.01 -8.95 -1.37
C ASP A 95 -14.24 -7.49 -1.00
N ASP A 96 -13.63 -6.52 -1.69
CA ASP A 96 -13.71 -5.11 -1.33
C ASP A 96 -13.44 -4.21 -2.54
N ASN A 97 -13.81 -2.94 -2.38
CA ASN A 97 -13.41 -1.90 -3.31
C ASN A 97 -11.90 -1.67 -3.16
N TYR A 98 -11.23 -1.36 -4.26
CA TYR A 98 -9.80 -1.13 -4.26
C TYR A 98 -9.42 0.05 -5.15
N THR A 99 -8.37 0.73 -4.76
CA THR A 99 -7.75 1.80 -5.53
C THR A 99 -6.25 1.80 -5.32
N ALA A 100 -5.50 2.22 -6.33
CA ALA A 100 -4.06 2.26 -6.27
C ALA A 100 -3.50 3.37 -7.17
N ILE A 101 -2.37 3.93 -6.73
CA ILE A 101 -1.53 4.82 -7.52
C ILE A 101 -0.12 4.25 -7.46
N LEU A 102 0.47 3.98 -8.63
CA LEU A 102 1.83 3.50 -8.75
C LEU A 102 2.70 4.58 -9.39
N ILE A 103 3.80 4.92 -8.73
CA ILE A 103 4.69 6.01 -9.12
C ILE A 103 6.09 5.43 -9.32
N GLU A 104 6.78 5.85 -10.36
CA GLU A 104 8.18 5.55 -10.58
C GLU A 104 9.00 6.84 -10.61
N CYS A 105 10.16 6.81 -9.95
CA CYS A 105 11.08 7.94 -9.91
C CYS A 105 12.06 7.87 -11.08
N PHE A 106 12.17 8.97 -11.78
CA PHE A 106 13.13 9.11 -12.91
C PHE A 106 14.36 9.92 -12.54
#